data_554497e4b1f48b50e37d4a3e74ad31c2
#
_entry.id   554497e4b1f48b50e37d4a3e74ad31c2
#
_cell.length_a   1.000
_cell.length_b   1.000
_cell.length_c   1.000
_cell.angle_alpha   90.00
_cell.angle_beta   90.00
_cell.angle_gamma   90.00
#
_symmetry.space_group_name_H-M   'P 1'
#
loop_
_entity.id
_entity.type
_entity.pdbx_description
1 polymer ?
#
loop_
_entity_poly.entity_id
_entity_poly.type
_entity_poly.pdbx_seq_one_letter_code
_entity_poly.pdbx_strand_id
1 'polypeptide(L)'
;MKMRTLICVTATSLLVALALSMRLTAQDPPGSSHYRVIDLGTLGGPFSAGNAINNVGWVTGNSTEASGVQLATLWLNGLQIPLGTLGGPGSNVAWPVKNNFGLISGITENGKHDPLNESFSCPAVGLVSGNSCIAFAWQHGAMTQLPGLGGNNSIGAGDNDLGQIVGWAEDSVYDPTCDNSANQFLQFEATLWRQNSRGKWQVQELPPYPGDPDGAATAINGLGQAVGISGTCDVAIGAYSAIHALLWQNGKPINLGNLGGHGWNTPGAINNRGVVTGFANGPNDVLDGQLQFKFLAFIWTKQLGMKSLGTLPGLNGTPDAMSEATDINDENQIVGVSFADFEFDGPRAFIYQNGTMTPLNSLIGSASANWDISSTGGINDSGMIAAQANPVSGGVINYSVAHAVLLVPCAPGDPVAYGPTQAITASLGAQKQVNAGHFLLPVRPH
;
A
#
# COMPACT_ATOMS: atom_id res chain seq x y z
N MET A 1 84.46 42.99 30.65
CA MET A 1 83.64 41.97 30.03
C MET A 1 82.32 41.87 30.77
N LYS A 2 81.22 42.43 30.25
CA LYS A 2 79.93 42.57 30.93
C LYS A 2 78.93 41.48 30.50
N MET A 3 78.55 40.65 31.41
CA MET A 3 77.54 39.61 31.23
C MET A 3 76.19 40.25 31.47
N ARG A 4 75.30 40.21 30.47
CA ARG A 4 73.89 40.64 30.55
C ARG A 4 73.02 39.43 30.81
N THR A 5 72.35 39.45 31.96
CA THR A 5 71.35 38.51 32.42
C THR A 5 70.04 38.78 31.66
N LEU A 6 69.51 37.82 31.02
CA LEU A 6 68.18 37.90 30.35
C LEU A 6 67.15 37.30 31.27
N ILE A 7 66.17 38.08 31.70
CA ILE A 7 65.04 37.65 32.52
C ILE A 7 63.95 37.17 31.57
N CYS A 8 63.59 35.94 31.73
CA CYS A 8 62.45 35.29 30.99
C CYS A 8 61.16 35.48 31.79
N VAL A 9 60.25 36.31 31.30
CA VAL A 9 58.92 36.47 31.87
C VAL A 9 58.01 35.47 31.21
N THR A 10 57.56 34.46 31.96
CA THR A 10 56.54 33.50 31.53
C THR A 10 55.14 34.09 31.73
N ALA A 11 54.47 34.48 30.67
CA ALA A 11 53.06 34.86 30.71
C ALA A 11 52.22 33.58 30.59
N THR A 12 51.60 33.20 31.71
CA THR A 12 50.54 32.16 31.73
C THR A 12 49.25 32.74 31.20
N SER A 13 48.91 32.39 29.95
CA SER A 13 47.62 32.72 29.36
C SER A 13 46.60 31.70 29.82
N LEU A 14 45.65 32.12 30.63
CA LEU A 14 44.47 31.35 31.03
C LEU A 14 43.51 31.31 29.83
N LEU A 15 43.50 30.22 29.09
CA LEU A 15 42.48 29.93 28.07
C LEU A 15 41.22 29.39 28.78
N VAL A 16 40.25 30.25 28.99
CA VAL A 16 38.88 29.87 29.36
C VAL A 16 38.25 29.33 28.09
N ALA A 17 38.20 28.00 27.94
CA ALA A 17 37.42 27.35 26.93
C ALA A 17 35.93 27.47 27.26
N LEU A 18 35.22 28.45 26.69
CA LEU A 18 33.78 28.44 26.62
C LEU A 18 33.38 27.25 25.72
N ALA A 19 32.99 26.17 26.36
CA ALA A 19 32.29 25.07 25.66
C ALA A 19 30.88 25.58 25.30
N LEU A 20 30.77 26.26 24.14
CA LEU A 20 29.49 26.34 23.43
C LEU A 20 29.14 24.93 23.00
N SER A 21 28.20 24.32 23.68
CA SER A 21 27.51 23.15 23.19
C SER A 21 26.75 23.55 21.91
N MET A 22 27.44 23.48 20.76
CA MET A 22 26.75 23.44 19.49
C MET A 22 25.91 22.16 19.51
N ARG A 23 24.60 22.32 19.75
CA ARG A 23 23.66 21.29 19.37
C ARG A 23 23.80 21.18 17.85
N LEU A 24 24.47 20.12 17.38
CA LEU A 24 24.30 19.68 15.98
C LEU A 24 22.80 19.33 15.87
N THR A 25 22.00 20.27 15.39
CA THR A 25 20.75 19.92 14.78
C THR A 25 21.15 19.04 13.61
N ALA A 26 20.73 17.77 13.63
CA ALA A 26 20.87 16.91 12.47
C ALA A 26 20.23 17.68 11.31
N GLN A 27 21.06 18.13 10.38
CA GLN A 27 20.57 18.73 9.16
C GLN A 27 20.01 17.58 8.34
N ASP A 28 18.71 17.66 7.99
CA ASP A 28 18.11 16.69 7.12
C ASP A 28 18.95 16.48 5.85
N PRO A 29 19.03 15.25 5.33
CA PRO A 29 19.76 15.01 4.08
C PRO A 29 19.22 15.96 3.00
N PRO A 30 20.09 16.56 2.18
CA PRO A 30 19.65 17.41 1.08
C PRO A 30 18.67 16.65 0.19
N GLY A 31 17.41 17.09 0.11
CA GLY A 31 16.37 16.49 -0.70
C GLY A 31 15.30 15.67 0.06
N SER A 32 15.31 15.66 1.41
CA SER A 32 14.18 15.11 2.17
C SER A 32 12.99 16.06 2.07
N SER A 33 11.88 15.59 1.48
CA SER A 33 10.62 16.32 1.47
C SER A 33 10.00 16.25 2.87
N HIS A 34 9.57 17.39 3.42
CA HIS A 34 8.73 17.43 4.59
C HIS A 34 7.27 17.44 4.17
N TYR A 35 6.39 16.91 5.02
CA TYR A 35 4.98 16.76 4.72
C TYR A 35 4.11 17.46 5.75
N ARG A 36 3.03 18.06 5.25
CA ARG A 36 1.88 18.48 6.06
C ARG A 36 0.80 17.41 5.92
N VAL A 37 0.24 16.98 7.05
CA VAL A 37 -0.86 16.02 7.09
C VAL A 37 -2.19 16.76 7.05
N ILE A 38 -3.08 16.34 6.15
CA ILE A 38 -4.46 16.81 6.02
C ILE A 38 -5.35 15.62 6.36
N ASP A 39 -6.13 15.74 7.44
CA ASP A 39 -7.17 14.79 7.79
C ASP A 39 -8.31 14.85 6.77
N LEU A 40 -8.63 13.72 6.16
CA LEU A 40 -9.72 13.58 5.19
C LEU A 40 -11.03 13.13 5.87
N GLY A 41 -10.97 12.73 7.13
CA GLY A 41 -12.11 12.32 7.95
C GLY A 41 -12.72 10.99 7.54
N THR A 42 -13.90 10.69 8.13
CA THR A 42 -14.67 9.46 7.93
C THR A 42 -16.11 9.76 7.54
N LEU A 43 -16.88 8.75 7.11
CA LEU A 43 -18.33 8.84 6.89
C LEU A 43 -19.14 8.75 8.19
N GLY A 44 -18.51 9.01 9.35
CA GLY A 44 -19.14 9.01 10.68
C GLY A 44 -18.83 7.79 11.54
N GLY A 45 -18.16 6.78 11.00
CA GLY A 45 -17.59 5.66 11.72
C GLY A 45 -16.14 5.94 12.18
N PRO A 46 -15.49 4.97 12.85
CA PRO A 46 -14.16 5.17 13.42
C PRO A 46 -13.00 4.99 12.41
N PHE A 47 -13.26 4.46 11.21
CA PHE A 47 -12.19 4.08 10.29
C PHE A 47 -12.38 4.66 8.89
N SER A 48 -11.28 5.15 8.32
CA SER A 48 -11.11 5.38 6.89
C SER A 48 -9.66 5.17 6.47
N ALA A 49 -9.42 4.83 5.22
CA ALA A 49 -8.10 4.64 4.64
C ALA A 49 -8.05 5.26 3.24
N GLY A 50 -7.01 6.03 2.96
CA GLY A 50 -6.70 6.50 1.62
C GLY A 50 -5.80 5.48 0.92
N ASN A 51 -6.39 4.68 0.01
CA ASN A 51 -5.69 3.56 -0.63
C ASN A 51 -5.08 3.93 -1.99
N ALA A 52 -5.52 5.03 -2.58
CA ALA A 52 -4.99 5.50 -3.86
C ALA A 52 -5.05 7.01 -3.98
N ILE A 53 -4.21 7.57 -4.82
CA ILE A 53 -4.22 8.97 -5.22
C ILE A 53 -3.83 9.09 -6.69
N ASN A 54 -4.56 9.89 -7.45
CA ASN A 54 -4.22 10.22 -8.83
C ASN A 54 -3.42 11.53 -8.95
N ASN A 55 -2.99 11.88 -10.16
CA ASN A 55 -2.16 13.08 -10.39
C ASN A 55 -2.93 14.41 -10.26
N VAL A 56 -4.26 14.39 -10.24
CA VAL A 56 -5.06 15.58 -9.95
C VAL A 56 -5.44 15.72 -8.48
N GLY A 57 -4.94 14.81 -7.62
CA GLY A 57 -5.09 14.89 -6.16
C GLY A 57 -6.39 14.29 -5.61
N TRP A 58 -7.10 13.48 -6.38
CA TRP A 58 -8.23 12.72 -5.87
C TRP A 58 -7.71 11.55 -5.04
N VAL A 59 -8.18 11.43 -3.81
CA VAL A 59 -7.88 10.28 -2.95
C VAL A 59 -9.08 9.34 -2.97
N THR A 60 -8.83 8.06 -3.16
CA THR A 60 -9.86 7.01 -3.08
C THR A 60 -9.45 5.94 -2.08
N GLY A 61 -10.44 5.23 -1.56
CA GLY A 61 -10.22 4.20 -0.57
C GLY A 61 -11.53 3.74 0.04
N ASN A 62 -11.56 3.58 1.35
CA ASN A 62 -12.76 3.19 2.07
C ASN A 62 -12.97 4.05 3.31
N SER A 63 -14.23 4.11 3.76
CA SER A 63 -14.60 4.75 5.01
C SER A 63 -15.80 4.05 5.63
N THR A 64 -15.83 3.96 6.95
CA THR A 64 -16.98 3.42 7.68
C THR A 64 -17.99 4.51 7.99
N GLU A 65 -19.26 4.16 7.86
CA GLU A 65 -20.38 4.94 8.37
C GLU A 65 -20.56 4.71 9.89
N ALA A 66 -21.39 5.55 10.53
CA ALA A 66 -21.76 5.37 11.94
C ALA A 66 -22.44 4.01 12.23
N SER A 67 -23.03 3.40 11.21
CA SER A 67 -23.60 2.04 11.26
C SER A 67 -22.56 0.92 11.33
N GLY A 68 -21.28 1.23 11.04
CA GLY A 68 -20.19 0.27 10.88
C GLY A 68 -20.05 -0.27 9.45
N VAL A 69 -20.92 0.09 8.54
CA VAL A 69 -20.82 -0.31 7.12
C VAL A 69 -19.64 0.40 6.47
N GLN A 70 -18.85 -0.34 5.71
CA GLN A 70 -17.72 0.18 4.93
C GLN A 70 -18.15 0.49 3.51
N LEU A 71 -17.83 1.70 3.04
CA LEU A 71 -18.10 2.13 1.67
C LEU A 71 -16.83 2.61 0.97
N ALA A 72 -16.70 2.26 -0.31
CA ALA A 72 -15.77 2.90 -1.21
C ALA A 72 -16.02 4.42 -1.20
N THR A 73 -14.97 5.20 -1.01
CA THR A 73 -15.08 6.65 -0.79
C THR A 73 -14.07 7.40 -1.65
N LEU A 74 -14.52 8.50 -2.24
CA LEU A 74 -13.70 9.49 -2.91
C LEU A 74 -13.61 10.75 -2.04
N TRP A 75 -12.39 11.18 -1.75
CA TRP A 75 -12.12 12.49 -1.15
C TRP A 75 -11.66 13.46 -2.22
N LEU A 76 -12.43 14.52 -2.41
CA LEU A 76 -12.23 15.51 -3.45
C LEU A 76 -12.49 16.91 -2.91
N ASN A 77 -11.49 17.78 -2.91
CA ASN A 77 -11.61 19.18 -2.49
C ASN A 77 -12.28 19.37 -1.11
N GLY A 78 -11.94 18.50 -0.13
CA GLY A 78 -12.51 18.53 1.22
C GLY A 78 -13.91 17.89 1.33
N LEU A 79 -14.46 17.35 0.24
CA LEU A 79 -15.71 16.59 0.24
C LEU A 79 -15.40 15.10 0.38
N GLN A 80 -16.26 14.40 1.12
CA GLN A 80 -16.28 12.95 1.23
C GLN A 80 -17.47 12.43 0.43
N ILE A 81 -17.22 11.64 -0.60
CA ILE A 81 -18.23 11.16 -1.53
C ILE A 81 -18.27 9.63 -1.45
N PRO A 82 -19.26 9.04 -0.77
CA PRO A 82 -19.44 7.59 -0.82
C PRO A 82 -19.84 7.19 -2.24
N LEU A 83 -19.17 6.16 -2.77
CA LEU A 83 -19.42 5.71 -4.15
C LEU A 83 -20.67 4.82 -4.26
N GLY A 84 -21.18 4.33 -3.11
CA GLY A 84 -22.34 3.45 -3.03
C GLY A 84 -22.00 1.97 -3.21
N THR A 85 -23.01 1.17 -3.54
CA THR A 85 -22.91 -0.28 -3.76
C THR A 85 -23.79 -0.72 -4.92
N LEU A 86 -23.70 -1.99 -5.32
CA LEU A 86 -24.56 -2.60 -6.34
C LEU A 86 -25.64 -3.52 -5.72
N GLY A 87 -26.09 -3.16 -4.51
CA GLY A 87 -27.21 -3.81 -3.84
C GLY A 87 -26.86 -4.55 -2.56
N GLY A 88 -25.58 -4.81 -2.30
CA GLY A 88 -25.08 -5.32 -1.02
C GLY A 88 -24.75 -4.21 -0.04
N PRO A 89 -24.30 -4.55 1.17
CA PRO A 89 -24.03 -3.55 2.20
C PRO A 89 -22.73 -2.77 1.97
N GLY A 90 -21.68 -3.38 1.41
CA GLY A 90 -20.34 -2.85 1.44
C GLY A 90 -19.69 -2.65 0.06
N SER A 91 -18.68 -1.78 0.03
CA SER A 91 -17.80 -1.56 -1.11
C SER A 91 -16.43 -1.04 -0.67
N ASN A 92 -15.41 -1.20 -1.54
CA ASN A 92 -14.05 -0.74 -1.29
C ASN A 92 -13.32 -0.36 -2.59
N VAL A 93 -12.39 0.58 -2.50
CA VAL A 93 -11.29 0.79 -3.45
C VAL A 93 -10.02 0.39 -2.71
N ALA A 94 -9.51 -0.82 -2.95
CA ALA A 94 -8.44 -1.42 -2.15
C ALA A 94 -7.05 -1.23 -2.76
N TRP A 95 -6.96 -1.07 -4.06
CA TRP A 95 -5.70 -0.96 -4.81
C TRP A 95 -5.48 0.42 -5.42
N PRO A 96 -4.25 0.75 -5.83
CA PRO A 96 -3.95 2.04 -6.47
C PRO A 96 -4.68 2.23 -7.80
N VAL A 97 -5.69 3.09 -7.81
CA VAL A 97 -6.38 3.57 -9.01
C VAL A 97 -5.78 4.91 -9.44
N LYS A 98 -5.45 5.05 -10.71
CA LYS A 98 -4.61 6.15 -11.22
C LYS A 98 -5.27 7.03 -12.29
N ASN A 99 -6.51 6.72 -12.69
CA ASN A 99 -7.20 7.50 -13.73
C ASN A 99 -7.42 8.96 -13.29
N ASN A 100 -7.02 9.90 -14.16
CA ASN A 100 -7.14 11.33 -13.93
C ASN A 100 -8.44 11.95 -14.49
N PHE A 101 -9.29 11.13 -15.14
CA PHE A 101 -10.49 11.58 -15.86
C PHE A 101 -11.80 11.11 -15.19
N GLY A 102 -11.72 10.62 -13.94
CA GLY A 102 -12.92 10.34 -13.15
C GLY A 102 -13.42 8.90 -13.21
N LEU A 103 -12.65 7.99 -13.79
CA LEU A 103 -12.88 6.56 -13.65
C LEU A 103 -12.28 6.10 -12.31
N ILE A 104 -13.04 5.31 -11.55
CA ILE A 104 -12.60 4.66 -10.31
C ILE A 104 -13.05 3.21 -10.38
N SER A 105 -12.14 2.28 -10.16
CA SER A 105 -12.43 0.85 -10.07
C SER A 105 -12.37 0.34 -8.64
N GLY A 106 -13.02 -0.79 -8.36
CA GLY A 106 -13.00 -1.39 -7.03
C GLY A 106 -13.88 -2.63 -6.95
N ILE A 107 -14.25 -2.98 -5.73
CA ILE A 107 -15.06 -4.14 -5.38
C ILE A 107 -16.29 -3.71 -4.57
N THR A 108 -17.43 -4.35 -4.81
CA THR A 108 -18.68 -4.14 -4.06
C THR A 108 -19.46 -5.41 -3.95
N GLU A 109 -20.21 -5.56 -2.88
CA GLU A 109 -21.18 -6.65 -2.74
C GLU A 109 -22.44 -6.36 -3.58
N ASN A 110 -23.00 -7.41 -4.19
CA ASN A 110 -24.16 -7.29 -5.12
C ASN A 110 -25.52 -7.57 -4.45
N GLY A 111 -25.53 -7.84 -3.14
CA GLY A 111 -26.77 -8.17 -2.40
C GLY A 111 -27.32 -9.56 -2.64
N LYS A 112 -26.60 -10.43 -3.35
CA LYS A 112 -26.94 -11.84 -3.55
C LYS A 112 -25.92 -12.71 -2.86
N HIS A 113 -26.42 -13.67 -2.06
CA HIS A 113 -25.56 -14.65 -1.41
C HIS A 113 -24.75 -15.42 -2.45
N ASP A 114 -23.47 -15.64 -2.17
CA ASP A 114 -22.63 -16.46 -3.05
C ASP A 114 -23.14 -17.89 -3.09
N PRO A 115 -23.45 -18.46 -4.30
CA PRO A 115 -24.08 -19.77 -4.40
C PRO A 115 -23.19 -20.93 -3.96
N LEU A 116 -21.86 -20.72 -3.93
CA LEU A 116 -20.89 -21.71 -3.48
C LEU A 116 -20.37 -21.44 -2.08
N ASN A 117 -20.79 -20.33 -1.45
CA ASN A 117 -20.26 -19.79 -0.19
C ASN A 117 -18.75 -19.51 -0.26
N GLU A 118 -18.27 -19.09 -1.41
CA GLU A 118 -16.87 -18.73 -1.58
C GLU A 118 -16.54 -17.44 -0.82
N SER A 119 -15.38 -17.44 -0.21
CA SER A 119 -14.86 -16.23 0.43
C SER A 119 -14.26 -15.28 -0.60
N PHE A 120 -13.66 -15.82 -1.65
CA PHE A 120 -12.95 -15.05 -2.65
C PHE A 120 -12.03 -14.00 -1.97
N SER A 121 -11.89 -12.81 -2.56
CA SER A 121 -11.12 -11.70 -1.96
C SER A 121 -11.95 -10.78 -1.04
N CYS A 122 -13.23 -11.08 -0.82
CA CYS A 122 -14.16 -10.20 -0.08
C CYS A 122 -13.71 -9.91 1.35
N PRO A 123 -13.37 -10.93 2.19
CA PRO A 123 -12.95 -10.68 3.56
C PRO A 123 -11.64 -9.89 3.66
N ALA A 124 -10.72 -10.10 2.71
CA ALA A 124 -9.43 -9.40 2.68
C ALA A 124 -9.59 -7.87 2.51
N VAL A 125 -10.71 -7.44 1.95
CA VAL A 125 -11.04 -6.01 1.75
C VAL A 125 -12.18 -5.53 2.65
N GLY A 126 -12.51 -6.29 3.70
CA GLY A 126 -13.50 -5.90 4.73
C GLY A 126 -14.95 -6.13 4.33
N LEU A 127 -15.24 -6.93 3.30
CA LEU A 127 -16.59 -7.27 2.84
C LEU A 127 -16.94 -8.69 3.32
N VAL A 128 -17.78 -8.79 4.35
CA VAL A 128 -17.96 -10.04 5.12
C VAL A 128 -19.42 -10.48 5.22
N SER A 129 -20.31 -9.99 4.36
CA SER A 129 -21.75 -10.33 4.44
C SER A 129 -22.09 -11.72 3.89
N GLY A 130 -21.15 -12.38 3.18
CA GLY A 130 -21.38 -13.63 2.47
C GLY A 130 -22.09 -13.45 1.13
N ASN A 131 -22.26 -12.22 0.67
CA ASN A 131 -22.72 -11.93 -0.68
C ASN A 131 -21.58 -12.05 -1.69
N SER A 132 -21.91 -12.34 -2.96
CA SER A 132 -20.93 -12.26 -4.02
C SER A 132 -20.36 -10.84 -4.14
N CYS A 133 -19.05 -10.77 -4.27
CA CYS A 133 -18.31 -9.53 -4.46
C CYS A 133 -18.01 -9.34 -5.93
N ILE A 134 -18.32 -8.18 -6.48
CA ILE A 134 -18.19 -7.92 -7.90
C ILE A 134 -17.39 -6.66 -8.18
N ALA A 135 -16.61 -6.71 -9.25
CA ALA A 135 -15.86 -5.58 -9.75
C ALA A 135 -16.81 -4.48 -10.25
N PHE A 136 -16.49 -3.24 -9.93
CA PHE A 136 -17.23 -2.08 -10.44
C PHE A 136 -16.33 -1.09 -11.16
N ALA A 137 -16.94 -0.33 -12.06
CA ALA A 137 -16.47 0.94 -12.57
C ALA A 137 -17.40 2.04 -12.06
N TRP A 138 -16.85 3.06 -11.42
CA TRP A 138 -17.59 4.26 -11.03
C TRP A 138 -17.13 5.43 -11.89
N GLN A 139 -18.09 6.14 -12.49
CA GLN A 139 -17.81 7.31 -13.31
C GLN A 139 -19.04 8.21 -13.34
N HIS A 140 -18.84 9.54 -13.30
CA HIS A 140 -19.91 10.54 -13.37
C HIS A 140 -21.01 10.35 -12.31
N GLY A 141 -20.65 9.88 -11.12
CA GLY A 141 -21.59 9.66 -10.01
C GLY A 141 -22.38 8.35 -10.07
N ALA A 142 -22.06 7.46 -11.00
CA ALA A 142 -22.74 6.17 -11.16
C ALA A 142 -21.78 4.99 -11.08
N MET A 143 -22.16 3.98 -10.29
CA MET A 143 -21.47 2.69 -10.20
C MET A 143 -22.07 1.72 -11.20
N THR A 144 -21.24 1.03 -11.96
CA THR A 144 -21.62 0.03 -12.95
C THR A 144 -20.87 -1.27 -12.69
N GLN A 145 -21.59 -2.39 -12.71
CA GLN A 145 -20.98 -3.72 -12.64
C GLN A 145 -20.12 -3.99 -13.86
N LEU A 146 -18.91 -4.51 -13.64
CA LEU A 146 -18.07 -5.03 -14.71
C LEU A 146 -18.48 -6.48 -15.08
N PRO A 147 -18.38 -6.89 -16.36
CA PRO A 147 -18.69 -8.27 -16.75
C PRO A 147 -17.65 -9.24 -16.16
N GLY A 148 -18.11 -10.38 -15.62
CA GLY A 148 -17.26 -11.48 -15.14
C GLY A 148 -16.84 -12.45 -16.26
N LEU A 149 -16.09 -13.50 -15.89
CA LEU A 149 -15.66 -14.59 -16.77
C LEU A 149 -16.57 -15.82 -16.70
N GLY A 150 -17.61 -15.78 -15.88
CA GLY A 150 -18.60 -16.88 -15.78
C GLY A 150 -18.79 -17.42 -14.36
N GLY A 151 -17.91 -17.07 -13.42
CA GLY A 151 -18.05 -17.33 -11.99
C GLY A 151 -18.88 -16.27 -11.26
N ASN A 152 -18.83 -16.30 -9.93
CA ASN A 152 -19.70 -15.51 -9.08
C ASN A 152 -19.05 -14.20 -8.62
N ASN A 153 -17.73 -14.18 -8.50
CA ASN A 153 -16.98 -13.12 -7.88
C ASN A 153 -15.99 -12.45 -8.83
N SER A 154 -15.70 -11.19 -8.58
CA SER A 154 -14.67 -10.42 -9.29
C SER A 154 -14.27 -9.18 -8.50
N ILE A 155 -13.10 -8.64 -8.78
CA ILE A 155 -12.58 -7.40 -8.19
C ILE A 155 -11.89 -6.53 -9.25
N GLY A 156 -12.17 -5.23 -9.25
CA GLY A 156 -11.40 -4.22 -9.97
C GLY A 156 -10.28 -3.69 -9.06
N ALA A 157 -9.04 -3.77 -9.51
CA ALA A 157 -7.87 -3.39 -8.72
C ALA A 157 -7.26 -2.06 -9.20
N GLY A 158 -6.79 -1.98 -10.44
CA GLY A 158 -6.13 -0.80 -10.96
C GLY A 158 -6.83 -0.23 -12.20
N ASP A 159 -6.67 1.06 -12.44
CA ASP A 159 -7.13 1.72 -13.66
C ASP A 159 -6.11 2.71 -14.21
N ASN A 160 -6.29 3.13 -15.46
CA ASN A 160 -5.40 4.07 -16.13
C ASN A 160 -6.16 5.12 -16.94
N ASP A 161 -5.42 6.10 -17.46
CA ASP A 161 -5.95 7.21 -18.27
C ASP A 161 -6.46 6.78 -19.65
N LEU A 162 -6.19 5.56 -20.10
CA LEU A 162 -6.77 4.98 -21.31
C LEU A 162 -8.18 4.41 -21.08
N GLY A 163 -8.72 4.51 -19.85
CA GLY A 163 -10.01 3.95 -19.47
C GLY A 163 -10.02 2.42 -19.39
N GLN A 164 -8.86 1.84 -19.11
CA GLN A 164 -8.69 0.41 -18.86
C GLN A 164 -8.73 0.14 -17.36
N ILE A 165 -9.32 -0.98 -16.97
CA ILE A 165 -9.35 -1.48 -15.60
C ILE A 165 -8.72 -2.87 -15.61
N VAL A 166 -7.90 -3.19 -14.61
CA VAL A 166 -7.42 -4.55 -14.37
C VAL A 166 -7.89 -5.05 -13.00
N GLY A 167 -7.86 -6.36 -12.83
CA GLY A 167 -8.23 -7.04 -11.61
C GLY A 167 -8.26 -8.55 -11.84
N TRP A 168 -9.20 -9.25 -11.19
CA TRP A 168 -9.40 -10.67 -11.40
C TRP A 168 -10.88 -11.04 -11.25
N ALA A 169 -11.26 -12.15 -11.86
CA ALA A 169 -12.60 -12.65 -11.81
C ALA A 169 -12.58 -14.18 -11.84
N GLU A 170 -13.51 -14.79 -11.12
CA GLU A 170 -13.77 -16.22 -11.25
C GLU A 170 -14.31 -16.55 -12.62
N ASP A 171 -13.86 -17.67 -13.16
CA ASP A 171 -14.52 -18.33 -14.28
C ASP A 171 -15.50 -19.39 -13.77
N SER A 172 -15.98 -20.30 -14.65
CA SER A 172 -16.90 -21.38 -14.27
C SER A 172 -16.20 -22.73 -14.05
N VAL A 173 -14.87 -22.74 -14.07
CA VAL A 173 -14.06 -23.96 -13.94
C VAL A 173 -13.75 -24.22 -12.48
N TYR A 174 -13.98 -25.45 -12.04
CA TYR A 174 -13.61 -25.87 -10.69
C TYR A 174 -12.10 -26.10 -10.61
N ASP A 175 -11.44 -25.47 -9.67
CA ASP A 175 -10.00 -25.61 -9.48
C ASP A 175 -9.67 -26.73 -8.48
N PRO A 176 -9.03 -27.83 -8.93
CA PRO A 176 -8.63 -28.90 -8.04
C PRO A 176 -7.47 -28.53 -7.11
N THR A 177 -6.80 -27.40 -7.30
CA THR A 177 -5.73 -26.91 -6.41
C THR A 177 -6.27 -26.13 -5.22
N CYS A 178 -7.58 -25.76 -5.24
CA CYS A 178 -8.22 -25.07 -4.13
C CYS A 178 -8.30 -25.97 -2.89
N ASP A 179 -7.90 -25.41 -1.75
CA ASP A 179 -8.14 -26.03 -0.47
C ASP A 179 -9.57 -25.70 0.00
N ASN A 180 -10.39 -26.74 0.24
CA ASN A 180 -11.75 -26.56 0.74
C ASN A 180 -11.83 -25.78 2.07
N SER A 181 -10.73 -25.72 2.84
CA SER A 181 -10.65 -24.92 4.07
C SER A 181 -10.60 -23.42 3.80
N ALA A 182 -10.21 -23.01 2.61
CA ALA A 182 -10.15 -21.62 2.19
C ALA A 182 -11.48 -21.08 1.64
N ASN A 183 -12.48 -21.95 1.47
CA ASN A 183 -13.76 -21.60 0.84
C ASN A 183 -13.58 -20.91 -0.52
N GLN A 184 -12.69 -21.46 -1.35
CA GLN A 184 -12.53 -21.10 -2.76
C GLN A 184 -12.63 -22.37 -3.58
N PHE A 185 -13.37 -22.36 -4.68
CA PHE A 185 -13.64 -23.53 -5.50
C PHE A 185 -13.43 -23.28 -6.99
N LEU A 186 -13.74 -22.08 -7.46
CA LEU A 186 -13.61 -21.72 -8.85
C LEU A 186 -12.24 -21.11 -9.13
N GLN A 187 -11.69 -21.40 -10.32
CA GLN A 187 -10.52 -20.69 -10.84
C GLN A 187 -10.80 -19.21 -10.92
N PHE A 188 -9.80 -18.39 -10.63
CA PHE A 188 -9.86 -16.96 -10.83
C PHE A 188 -8.71 -16.51 -11.74
N GLU A 189 -9.07 -15.65 -12.69
CA GLU A 189 -8.17 -15.23 -13.75
C GLU A 189 -7.94 -13.73 -13.72
N ALA A 190 -6.70 -13.34 -14.01
CA ALA A 190 -6.37 -11.95 -14.22
C ALA A 190 -7.18 -11.38 -15.38
N THR A 191 -7.74 -10.19 -15.19
CA THR A 191 -8.67 -9.58 -16.15
C THR A 191 -8.25 -8.18 -16.58
N LEU A 192 -8.59 -7.85 -17.80
CA LEU A 192 -8.55 -6.50 -18.35
C LEU A 192 -9.96 -6.12 -18.85
N TRP A 193 -10.51 -5.06 -18.27
CA TRP A 193 -11.77 -4.47 -18.75
C TRP A 193 -11.52 -3.21 -19.55
N ARG A 194 -12.26 -3.05 -20.62
CA ARG A 194 -12.28 -1.84 -21.46
C ARG A 194 -13.65 -1.62 -22.08
N GLN A 195 -13.97 -0.38 -22.36
CA GLN A 195 -15.19 -0.06 -23.09
C GLN A 195 -14.98 -0.24 -24.60
N ASN A 196 -15.96 -0.82 -25.27
CA ASN A 196 -16.00 -0.84 -26.74
C ASN A 196 -16.46 0.54 -27.28
N SER A 197 -16.51 0.68 -28.61
CA SER A 197 -16.93 1.93 -29.29
C SER A 197 -18.36 2.39 -28.96
N ARG A 198 -19.18 1.55 -28.31
CA ARG A 198 -20.54 1.85 -27.86
C ARG A 198 -20.61 2.15 -26.36
N GLY A 199 -19.48 2.27 -25.67
CA GLY A 199 -19.41 2.47 -24.22
C GLY A 199 -19.76 1.26 -23.37
N LYS A 200 -19.90 0.06 -23.96
CA LYS A 200 -20.18 -1.17 -23.22
C LYS A 200 -18.87 -1.78 -22.71
N TRP A 201 -18.79 -2.11 -21.42
CA TRP A 201 -17.68 -2.83 -20.84
C TRP A 201 -17.55 -4.24 -21.40
N GLN A 202 -16.33 -4.62 -21.71
CA GLN A 202 -15.92 -5.94 -22.15
C GLN A 202 -14.80 -6.43 -21.24
N VAL A 203 -14.79 -7.73 -20.96
CA VAL A 203 -13.73 -8.40 -20.20
C VAL A 203 -12.82 -9.16 -21.16
N GLN A 204 -11.54 -9.15 -20.88
CA GLN A 204 -10.52 -9.97 -21.52
C GLN A 204 -9.70 -10.62 -20.41
N GLU A 205 -9.55 -11.92 -20.47
CA GLU A 205 -8.63 -12.67 -19.63
C GLU A 205 -7.17 -12.31 -19.99
N LEU A 206 -6.33 -12.20 -18.95
CA LEU A 206 -4.89 -12.10 -19.07
C LEU A 206 -4.30 -13.45 -18.65
N PRO A 207 -3.62 -14.17 -19.56
CA PRO A 207 -3.22 -15.55 -19.30
C PRO A 207 -2.25 -15.63 -18.10
N PRO A 208 -2.40 -16.65 -17.22
CA PRO A 208 -1.47 -16.92 -16.15
C PRO A 208 -0.09 -17.36 -16.68
N TYR A 209 0.87 -17.56 -15.79
CA TYR A 209 2.14 -18.20 -16.15
C TYR A 209 1.88 -19.66 -16.57
N PRO A 210 2.58 -20.18 -17.62
CA PRO A 210 2.33 -21.52 -18.12
C PRO A 210 2.41 -22.59 -17.02
N GLY A 211 1.30 -23.24 -16.76
CA GLY A 211 1.16 -24.28 -15.74
C GLY A 211 0.48 -23.85 -14.43
N ASP A 212 0.26 -22.56 -14.24
CA ASP A 212 -0.53 -22.04 -13.12
C ASP A 212 -2.02 -22.03 -13.50
N PRO A 213 -2.93 -22.44 -12.60
CA PRO A 213 -4.37 -22.38 -12.85
C PRO A 213 -4.95 -20.99 -12.61
N ASP A 214 -4.36 -20.16 -11.73
CA ASP A 214 -4.94 -18.92 -11.26
C ASP A 214 -4.07 -17.70 -11.55
N GLY A 215 -4.71 -16.53 -11.64
CA GLY A 215 -4.02 -15.26 -11.82
C GLY A 215 -4.86 -14.06 -11.35
N ALA A 216 -4.17 -12.99 -10.94
CA ALA A 216 -4.80 -11.73 -10.56
C ALA A 216 -3.93 -10.56 -11.02
N ALA A 217 -4.53 -9.54 -11.66
CA ALA A 217 -3.84 -8.32 -12.03
C ALA A 217 -4.10 -7.23 -10.98
N THR A 218 -3.05 -6.66 -10.42
CA THR A 218 -3.11 -5.71 -9.30
C THR A 218 -3.02 -4.25 -9.73
N ALA A 219 -2.27 -3.95 -10.80
CA ALA A 219 -2.10 -2.59 -11.29
C ALA A 219 -1.86 -2.52 -12.80
N ILE A 220 -2.11 -1.35 -13.39
CA ILE A 220 -1.90 -1.06 -14.81
C ILE A 220 -1.36 0.37 -14.98
N ASN A 221 -0.36 0.55 -15.84
CA ASN A 221 0.16 1.88 -16.16
C ASN A 221 -0.50 2.53 -17.38
N GLY A 222 -0.16 3.80 -17.66
CA GLY A 222 -0.66 4.56 -18.81
C GLY A 222 -0.24 4.02 -20.17
N LEU A 223 0.68 3.05 -20.24
CA LEU A 223 1.09 2.35 -21.46
C LEU A 223 0.31 1.04 -21.68
N GLY A 224 -0.61 0.69 -20.78
CA GLY A 224 -1.38 -0.55 -20.84
C GLY A 224 -0.59 -1.79 -20.43
N GLN A 225 0.51 -1.63 -19.71
CA GLN A 225 1.24 -2.73 -19.08
C GLN A 225 0.58 -3.02 -17.74
N ALA A 226 0.13 -4.24 -17.52
CA ALA A 226 -0.46 -4.70 -16.26
C ALA A 226 0.56 -5.54 -15.47
N VAL A 227 0.48 -5.49 -14.16
CA VAL A 227 1.26 -6.36 -13.27
C VAL A 227 0.32 -7.11 -12.32
N GLY A 228 0.83 -8.22 -11.76
CA GLY A 228 0.08 -9.01 -10.80
C GLY A 228 0.74 -10.34 -10.52
N ILE A 229 -0.07 -11.32 -10.14
CA ILE A 229 0.36 -12.63 -9.68
C ILE A 229 -0.21 -13.75 -10.54
N SER A 230 0.42 -14.92 -10.44
CA SER A 230 -0.08 -16.18 -10.94
C SER A 230 0.43 -17.32 -10.07
N GLY A 231 -0.39 -18.36 -9.90
CA GLY A 231 -0.04 -19.51 -9.07
C GLY A 231 -1.16 -20.50 -8.93
N THR A 232 -1.25 -21.11 -7.76
CA THR A 232 -2.30 -22.06 -7.38
C THR A 232 -3.36 -21.40 -6.54
N CYS A 233 -4.54 -22.01 -6.47
CA CYS A 233 -5.63 -21.51 -5.66
C CYS A 233 -5.24 -21.38 -4.16
N ASP A 234 -5.68 -20.28 -3.58
CA ASP A 234 -5.68 -20.05 -2.14
C ASP A 234 -7.01 -19.35 -1.82
N VAL A 235 -7.02 -18.22 -1.16
CA VAL A 235 -8.18 -17.36 -0.99
C VAL A 235 -8.17 -16.23 -2.04
N ALA A 236 -8.22 -16.61 -3.29
CA ALA A 236 -8.13 -15.80 -4.51
C ALA A 236 -6.83 -14.97 -4.63
N ILE A 237 -6.42 -14.23 -3.65
CA ILE A 237 -5.13 -13.51 -3.63
C ILE A 237 -4.43 -13.76 -2.30
N GLY A 238 -3.96 -14.98 -2.10
CA GLY A 238 -3.24 -15.38 -0.91
C GLY A 238 -1.78 -15.70 -1.18
N ALA A 239 -1.11 -16.23 -0.16
CA ALA A 239 0.30 -16.56 -0.19
C ALA A 239 0.64 -17.55 -1.31
N TYR A 240 -0.18 -18.56 -1.48
CA TYR A 240 0.03 -19.62 -2.48
C TYR A 240 -0.35 -19.17 -3.88
N SER A 241 -1.35 -18.31 -4.04
CA SER A 241 -1.72 -17.72 -5.34
C SER A 241 -0.61 -16.87 -5.94
N ALA A 242 0.32 -16.38 -5.15
CA ALA A 242 1.38 -15.48 -5.58
C ALA A 242 2.73 -16.21 -5.77
N ILE A 243 2.74 -17.32 -6.53
CA ILE A 243 3.97 -18.07 -6.86
C ILE A 243 4.82 -17.28 -7.85
N HIS A 244 4.20 -16.74 -8.91
CA HIS A 244 4.89 -15.96 -9.93
C HIS A 244 4.42 -14.50 -9.91
N ALA A 245 5.39 -13.57 -9.84
CA ALA A 245 5.17 -12.15 -10.13
C ALA A 245 5.16 -11.95 -11.64
N LEU A 246 4.13 -11.34 -12.19
CA LEU A 246 3.96 -11.18 -13.63
C LEU A 246 3.86 -9.72 -14.07
N LEU A 247 4.32 -9.48 -15.29
CA LEU A 247 4.04 -8.31 -16.11
C LEU A 247 3.38 -8.78 -17.41
N TRP A 248 2.15 -8.33 -17.67
CA TRP A 248 1.52 -8.53 -18.97
C TRP A 248 1.82 -7.35 -19.88
N GLN A 249 2.51 -7.66 -20.97
CA GLN A 249 2.78 -6.69 -22.03
C GLN A 249 2.20 -7.21 -23.35
N ASN A 250 1.27 -6.45 -23.95
CA ASN A 250 0.51 -6.87 -25.13
C ASN A 250 -0.20 -8.24 -24.92
N GLY A 251 -0.76 -8.45 -23.72
CA GLY A 251 -1.47 -9.67 -23.34
C GLY A 251 -0.60 -10.90 -23.11
N LYS A 252 0.73 -10.76 -23.06
CA LYS A 252 1.67 -11.87 -22.82
C LYS A 252 2.29 -11.76 -21.43
N PRO A 253 2.27 -12.83 -20.62
CA PRO A 253 2.90 -12.83 -19.31
C PRO A 253 4.42 -12.87 -19.41
N ILE A 254 5.08 -12.09 -18.60
CA ILE A 254 6.52 -12.03 -18.41
C ILE A 254 6.78 -12.24 -16.92
N ASN A 255 7.53 -13.27 -16.55
CA ASN A 255 7.89 -13.53 -15.17
C ASN A 255 8.94 -12.50 -14.70
N LEU A 256 8.65 -11.81 -13.61
CA LEU A 256 9.53 -10.80 -13.00
C LEU A 256 10.61 -11.40 -12.10
N GLY A 257 10.53 -12.72 -11.83
CA GLY A 257 11.36 -13.40 -10.83
C GLY A 257 10.86 -13.17 -9.41
N ASN A 258 11.75 -13.43 -8.43
CA ASN A 258 11.47 -13.34 -7.01
C ASN A 258 12.71 -12.87 -6.23
N LEU A 259 12.58 -12.75 -4.90
CA LEU A 259 13.70 -12.45 -3.99
C LEU A 259 14.37 -13.72 -3.42
N GLY A 260 14.04 -14.90 -3.95
CA GLY A 260 14.57 -16.20 -3.52
C GLY A 260 13.58 -17.03 -2.73
N GLY A 261 12.38 -16.52 -2.43
CA GLY A 261 11.27 -17.22 -1.80
C GLY A 261 10.35 -17.91 -2.80
N HIS A 262 9.45 -18.77 -2.30
CA HIS A 262 8.53 -19.60 -3.09
C HIS A 262 7.16 -18.96 -3.30
N GLY A 263 6.76 -18.03 -2.45
CA GLY A 263 5.44 -17.41 -2.52
C GLY A 263 5.45 -15.92 -2.16
N TRP A 264 4.24 -15.31 -2.09
CA TRP A 264 4.10 -13.88 -1.84
C TRP A 264 4.85 -12.99 -2.83
N ASN A 265 5.00 -13.46 -4.09
CA ASN A 265 5.65 -12.67 -5.14
C ASN A 265 4.62 -11.73 -5.76
N THR A 266 4.29 -10.64 -5.06
CA THR A 266 3.14 -9.78 -5.35
C THR A 266 3.56 -8.40 -5.83
N PRO A 267 3.53 -8.12 -7.14
CA PRO A 267 3.58 -6.76 -7.66
C PRO A 267 2.36 -5.96 -7.19
N GLY A 268 2.59 -4.79 -6.57
CA GLY A 268 1.52 -3.91 -6.09
C GLY A 268 1.23 -2.75 -7.04
N ALA A 269 2.25 -2.21 -7.70
CA ALA A 269 2.14 -1.06 -8.58
C ALA A 269 3.19 -1.06 -9.71
N ILE A 270 2.88 -0.32 -10.78
CA ILE A 270 3.77 -0.09 -11.92
C ILE A 270 3.66 1.35 -12.39
N ASN A 271 4.79 2.04 -12.60
CA ASN A 271 4.79 3.39 -13.15
C ASN A 271 4.89 3.42 -14.68
N ASN A 272 4.79 4.61 -15.29
CA ASN A 272 4.85 4.78 -16.74
C ASN A 272 6.25 4.55 -17.35
N ARG A 273 7.29 4.39 -16.53
CA ARG A 273 8.63 3.97 -16.98
C ARG A 273 8.79 2.44 -16.98
N GLY A 274 7.75 1.70 -16.59
CA GLY A 274 7.76 0.24 -16.49
C GLY A 274 8.55 -0.28 -15.30
N VAL A 275 8.76 0.54 -14.26
CA VAL A 275 9.32 0.14 -12.98
C VAL A 275 8.19 -0.42 -12.12
N VAL A 276 8.40 -1.60 -11.54
CA VAL A 276 7.40 -2.31 -10.73
C VAL A 276 7.86 -2.31 -9.28
N THR A 277 6.91 -2.17 -8.36
CA THR A 277 7.12 -2.34 -6.92
C THR A 277 6.06 -3.27 -6.33
N GLY A 278 6.31 -3.76 -5.14
CA GLY A 278 5.44 -4.67 -4.41
C GLY A 278 6.19 -5.33 -3.27
N PHE A 279 5.86 -6.56 -2.96
CA PHE A 279 6.54 -7.35 -1.94
C PHE A 279 6.72 -8.81 -2.39
N ALA A 280 7.76 -9.46 -1.90
CA ALA A 280 8.07 -10.84 -2.23
C ALA A 280 8.81 -11.50 -1.06
N ASN A 281 8.56 -12.80 -0.84
CA ASN A 281 9.29 -13.55 0.16
C ASN A 281 10.77 -13.66 -0.18
N GLY A 282 11.60 -13.49 0.84
CA GLY A 282 13.02 -13.83 0.78
C GLY A 282 13.27 -15.35 0.85
N PRO A 283 14.54 -15.79 0.77
CA PRO A 283 14.89 -17.21 0.83
C PRO A 283 14.54 -17.83 2.20
N ASN A 284 14.34 -19.16 2.21
CA ASN A 284 13.96 -19.94 3.40
C ASN A 284 12.58 -19.56 3.97
N ASP A 285 11.64 -19.30 3.09
CA ASP A 285 10.25 -18.97 3.42
C ASP A 285 9.37 -20.21 3.65
N VAL A 286 9.90 -21.42 3.52
CA VAL A 286 9.20 -22.68 3.83
C VAL A 286 9.82 -23.32 5.05
N LEU A 287 9.01 -23.57 6.09
CA LEU A 287 9.39 -24.28 7.30
C LEU A 287 8.41 -25.44 7.52
N ASP A 288 8.92 -26.67 7.66
CA ASP A 288 8.11 -27.88 7.83
C ASP A 288 7.00 -28.06 6.78
N GLY A 289 7.28 -27.65 5.54
CA GLY A 289 6.33 -27.70 4.43
C GLY A 289 5.27 -26.58 4.44
N GLN A 290 5.35 -25.63 5.37
CA GLN A 290 4.44 -24.48 5.46
C GLN A 290 5.15 -23.21 4.99
N LEU A 291 4.46 -22.44 4.14
CA LEU A 291 4.93 -21.13 3.72
C LEU A 291 4.89 -20.14 4.89
N GLN A 292 5.99 -19.43 5.09
CA GLN A 292 6.15 -18.43 6.13
C GLN A 292 6.03 -17.03 5.54
N PHE A 293 5.55 -16.07 6.35
CA PHE A 293 5.57 -14.66 5.99
C PHE A 293 6.99 -14.10 6.22
N LYS A 294 7.70 -13.82 5.13
CA LYS A 294 9.07 -13.27 5.15
C LYS A 294 9.27 -12.30 3.99
N PHE A 295 8.24 -11.55 3.67
CA PHE A 295 8.27 -10.68 2.52
C PHE A 295 9.01 -9.38 2.78
N LEU A 296 9.65 -8.89 1.74
CA LEU A 296 10.35 -7.63 1.67
C LEU A 296 9.82 -6.81 0.49
N ALA A 297 9.66 -5.52 0.70
CA ALA A 297 9.41 -4.57 -0.36
C ALA A 297 10.46 -4.70 -1.45
N PHE A 298 10.06 -4.64 -2.71
CA PHE A 298 10.98 -4.72 -3.84
C PHE A 298 10.78 -3.60 -4.84
N ILE A 299 11.82 -3.36 -5.63
CA ILE A 299 11.79 -2.65 -6.90
C ILE A 299 12.23 -3.62 -8.00
N TRP A 300 11.54 -3.59 -9.13
CA TRP A 300 11.93 -4.35 -10.31
C TRP A 300 12.11 -3.42 -11.51
N THR A 301 13.16 -3.65 -12.26
CA THR A 301 13.37 -3.07 -13.58
C THR A 301 13.79 -4.16 -14.55
N LYS A 302 13.53 -3.97 -15.84
CA LYS A 302 13.94 -4.93 -16.89
C LYS A 302 15.45 -5.18 -16.91
N GLN A 303 16.25 -4.20 -16.51
CA GLN A 303 17.72 -4.30 -16.53
C GLN A 303 18.28 -5.01 -15.30
N LEU A 304 17.69 -4.79 -14.12
CA LEU A 304 18.25 -5.24 -12.85
C LEU A 304 17.53 -6.46 -12.26
N GLY A 305 16.33 -6.81 -12.80
CA GLY A 305 15.45 -7.78 -12.17
C GLY A 305 14.88 -7.27 -10.84
N MET A 306 14.37 -8.18 -10.02
CA MET A 306 13.81 -7.87 -8.71
C MET A 306 14.91 -7.66 -7.67
N LYS A 307 14.81 -6.57 -6.89
CA LYS A 307 15.74 -6.21 -5.81
C LYS A 307 14.97 -5.79 -4.58
N SER A 308 15.36 -6.32 -3.42
CA SER A 308 14.78 -5.90 -2.14
C SER A 308 15.14 -4.44 -1.82
N LEU A 309 14.18 -3.72 -1.24
CA LEU A 309 14.38 -2.39 -0.67
C LEU A 309 14.82 -2.45 0.79
N GLY A 310 14.79 -3.66 1.42
CA GLY A 310 15.05 -3.85 2.84
C GLY A 310 13.84 -3.42 3.70
N THR A 311 14.13 -3.11 4.97
CA THR A 311 13.15 -2.70 5.97
C THR A 311 13.63 -1.41 6.66
N LEU A 312 12.76 -0.76 7.43
CA LEU A 312 13.17 0.36 8.26
C LEU A 312 14.12 -0.09 9.38
N PRO A 313 15.04 0.78 9.82
CA PRO A 313 15.77 0.57 11.07
C PRO A 313 14.78 0.49 12.22
N GLY A 314 14.88 -0.56 13.04
CA GLY A 314 13.99 -0.75 14.18
C GLY A 314 14.17 0.31 15.27
N LEU A 315 13.13 0.55 16.05
CA LEU A 315 13.14 1.53 17.13
C LEU A 315 14.15 1.20 18.24
N ASN A 316 14.49 -0.10 18.38
CA ASN A 316 15.43 -0.61 19.40
C ASN A 316 16.77 -1.04 18.80
N GLY A 317 17.11 -0.62 17.58
CA GLY A 317 18.34 -0.98 16.88
C GLY A 317 18.29 -2.34 16.15
N THR A 318 17.20 -3.10 16.28
CA THR A 318 16.94 -4.29 15.44
C THR A 318 16.13 -3.84 14.23
N PRO A 319 16.54 -4.12 12.99
CA PRO A 319 15.72 -3.81 11.80
C PRO A 319 14.34 -4.45 11.89
N ASP A 320 13.33 -3.82 11.27
CA ASP A 320 12.02 -4.44 11.11
C ASP A 320 12.15 -5.78 10.36
N ALA A 321 11.20 -6.67 10.61
CA ALA A 321 11.24 -8.02 10.07
C ALA A 321 10.74 -8.11 8.63
N MET A 322 9.74 -7.31 8.27
CA MET A 322 9.07 -7.33 6.96
C MET A 322 8.83 -5.92 6.43
N SER A 323 8.62 -5.83 5.13
CA SER A 323 8.19 -4.59 4.47
C SER A 323 7.37 -4.88 3.22
N GLU A 324 6.46 -3.98 2.91
CA GLU A 324 5.57 -4.03 1.75
C GLU A 324 5.60 -2.67 1.06
N ALA A 325 5.81 -2.65 -0.26
CA ALA A 325 5.65 -1.45 -1.07
C ALA A 325 4.27 -1.45 -1.70
N THR A 326 3.52 -0.37 -1.49
CA THR A 326 2.13 -0.24 -1.94
C THR A 326 2.00 0.49 -3.27
N ASP A 327 2.85 1.50 -3.53
CA ASP A 327 2.74 2.30 -4.74
C ASP A 327 4.07 2.95 -5.16
N ILE A 328 4.15 3.36 -6.43
CA ILE A 328 5.30 4.04 -7.05
C ILE A 328 4.83 5.12 -8.01
N ASN A 329 5.46 6.29 -8.00
CA ASN A 329 5.23 7.37 -8.96
C ASN A 329 6.24 7.35 -10.13
N ASP A 330 6.06 8.25 -11.10
CA ASP A 330 6.97 8.36 -12.27
C ASP A 330 8.36 8.91 -11.92
N GLU A 331 8.57 9.45 -10.72
CA GLU A 331 9.90 9.84 -10.22
C GLU A 331 10.62 8.69 -9.47
N ASN A 332 10.04 7.47 -9.48
CA ASN A 332 10.51 6.29 -8.75
C ASN A 332 10.56 6.48 -7.22
N GLN A 333 9.73 7.37 -6.68
CA GLN A 333 9.46 7.40 -5.26
C GLN A 333 8.48 6.28 -4.94
N ILE A 334 8.81 5.44 -3.96
CA ILE A 334 8.02 4.28 -3.54
C ILE A 334 7.52 4.52 -2.12
N VAL A 335 6.25 4.23 -1.88
CA VAL A 335 5.68 4.27 -0.54
C VAL A 335 5.26 2.88 -0.11
N GLY A 336 5.18 2.67 1.20
CA GLY A 336 4.84 1.37 1.74
C GLY A 336 4.80 1.35 3.26
N VAL A 337 4.80 0.15 3.83
CA VAL A 337 4.78 -0.11 5.25
C VAL A 337 5.88 -1.11 5.63
N SER A 338 6.49 -0.92 6.79
CA SER A 338 7.47 -1.81 7.39
C SER A 338 6.94 -2.29 8.73
N PHE A 339 7.11 -3.58 9.05
CA PHE A 339 6.56 -4.22 10.22
C PHE A 339 7.68 -4.70 11.15
N ALA A 340 7.51 -4.46 12.45
CA ALA A 340 8.52 -4.79 13.45
C ALA A 340 8.78 -6.30 13.54
N ASP A 341 7.77 -7.12 13.33
CA ASP A 341 7.84 -8.58 13.40
C ASP A 341 7.04 -9.28 12.30
N PHE A 342 7.01 -10.62 12.35
CA PHE A 342 6.27 -11.47 11.40
C PHE A 342 4.77 -11.62 11.74
N GLU A 343 4.29 -10.96 12.77
CA GLU A 343 2.88 -10.93 13.18
C GLU A 343 2.18 -9.64 12.74
N PHE A 344 2.86 -8.83 11.92
CA PHE A 344 2.39 -7.53 11.41
C PHE A 344 2.25 -6.45 12.49
N ASP A 345 2.97 -6.61 13.61
CA ASP A 345 2.96 -5.60 14.67
C ASP A 345 3.83 -4.39 14.34
N GLY A 346 3.48 -3.25 14.94
CA GLY A 346 4.22 -2.01 14.83
C GLY A 346 4.36 -1.48 13.40
N PRO A 347 3.27 -1.40 12.60
CA PRO A 347 3.35 -0.92 11.22
C PRO A 347 3.86 0.52 11.19
N ARG A 348 4.84 0.79 10.32
CA ARG A 348 5.45 2.10 10.12
C ARG A 348 5.48 2.44 8.64
N ALA A 349 4.75 3.46 8.27
CA ALA A 349 4.73 3.96 6.89
C ALA A 349 6.10 4.52 6.49
N PHE A 350 6.53 4.23 5.27
CA PHE A 350 7.79 4.73 4.72
C PHE A 350 7.63 5.37 3.34
N ILE A 351 8.61 6.19 2.99
CA ILE A 351 8.94 6.56 1.62
C ILE A 351 10.35 6.07 1.29
N TYR A 352 10.52 5.45 0.12
CA TYR A 352 11.83 5.10 -0.43
C TYR A 352 12.13 5.98 -1.62
N GLN A 353 13.24 6.70 -1.55
CA GLN A 353 13.72 7.57 -2.60
C GLN A 353 15.25 7.68 -2.54
N ASN A 354 15.90 7.82 -3.68
CA ASN A 354 17.37 7.96 -3.78
C ASN A 354 18.15 6.86 -3.05
N GLY A 355 17.62 5.61 -3.04
CA GLY A 355 18.26 4.47 -2.39
C GLY A 355 18.05 4.39 -0.88
N THR A 356 17.22 5.24 -0.30
CA THR A 356 17.00 5.31 1.16
C THR A 356 15.53 5.15 1.52
N MET A 357 15.25 4.25 2.46
CA MET A 357 13.94 4.07 3.09
C MET A 357 13.86 4.96 4.33
N THR A 358 12.86 5.84 4.40
CA THR A 358 12.70 6.83 5.47
C THR A 358 11.30 6.71 6.08
N PRO A 359 11.16 6.63 7.44
CA PRO A 359 9.85 6.60 8.07
C PRO A 359 9.11 7.92 7.83
N LEU A 360 7.85 7.86 7.38
CA LEU A 360 7.06 9.07 7.11
C LEU A 360 6.81 9.90 8.37
N ASN A 361 6.68 9.27 9.53
CA ASN A 361 6.55 9.98 10.82
C ASN A 361 7.75 10.87 11.16
N SER A 362 8.92 10.63 10.58
CA SER A 362 10.09 11.51 10.74
C SER A 362 10.07 12.72 9.80
N LEU A 363 9.20 12.72 8.80
CA LEU A 363 9.09 13.75 7.77
C LEU A 363 7.87 14.66 7.94
N ILE A 364 6.99 14.39 8.90
CA ILE A 364 5.85 15.26 9.21
C ILE A 364 6.28 16.35 10.21
N GLY A 365 5.84 17.59 9.95
CA GLY A 365 6.15 18.72 10.82
C GLY A 365 5.44 18.65 12.17
N SER A 366 5.91 19.41 13.16
CA SER A 366 5.34 19.45 14.51
C SER A 366 3.86 19.85 14.55
N ALA A 367 3.38 20.61 13.58
CA ALA A 367 1.96 20.93 13.41
C ALA A 367 1.10 19.70 13.11
N SER A 368 1.69 18.59 12.66
CA SER A 368 1.05 17.31 12.36
C SER A 368 1.41 16.21 13.38
N ALA A 369 2.07 16.55 14.49
CA ALA A 369 2.52 15.58 15.51
C ALA A 369 1.37 14.91 16.30
N ASN A 370 0.12 15.29 16.01
CA ASN A 370 -1.09 14.63 16.50
C ASN A 370 -1.54 13.44 15.67
N TRP A 371 -0.74 13.04 14.67
CA TRP A 371 -0.97 11.89 13.81
C TRP A 371 0.22 10.93 13.83
N ASP A 372 -0.08 9.64 13.84
CA ASP A 372 0.85 8.56 13.56
C ASP A 372 0.48 7.93 12.22
N ILE A 373 1.34 8.07 11.23
CA ILE A 373 1.12 7.51 9.88
C ILE A 373 1.47 6.03 9.95
N SER A 374 0.45 5.19 10.01
CA SER A 374 0.61 3.75 10.18
C SER A 374 0.84 3.01 8.85
N SER A 375 0.25 3.52 7.75
CA SER A 375 0.41 2.87 6.44
C SER A 375 0.15 3.84 5.29
N THR A 376 0.59 3.47 4.10
CA THR A 376 0.38 4.23 2.86
C THR A 376 -0.46 3.44 1.87
N GLY A 377 -1.30 4.12 1.11
CA GLY A 377 -2.03 3.54 -0.02
C GLY A 377 -1.40 3.92 -1.36
N GLY A 378 -1.16 5.22 -1.61
CA GLY A 378 -0.68 5.66 -2.92
C GLY A 378 0.15 6.92 -2.89
N ILE A 379 0.94 7.12 -3.95
CA ILE A 379 1.73 8.34 -4.21
C ILE A 379 1.50 8.82 -5.64
N ASN A 380 1.36 10.14 -5.84
CA ASN A 380 1.27 10.72 -7.17
C ASN A 380 2.59 11.38 -7.63
N ASP A 381 2.64 11.86 -8.87
CA ASP A 381 3.86 12.46 -9.45
C ASP A 381 4.24 13.81 -8.83
N SER A 382 3.33 14.45 -8.08
CA SER A 382 3.64 15.63 -7.26
C SER A 382 4.22 15.28 -5.89
N GLY A 383 4.38 13.98 -5.58
CA GLY A 383 4.86 13.49 -4.29
C GLY A 383 3.81 13.57 -3.17
N MET A 384 2.53 13.84 -3.48
CA MET A 384 1.45 13.73 -2.49
C MET A 384 1.16 12.26 -2.21
N ILE A 385 0.92 11.93 -0.93
CA ILE A 385 0.72 10.55 -0.48
C ILE A 385 -0.65 10.42 0.18
N ALA A 386 -1.45 9.48 -0.31
CA ALA A 386 -2.63 9.00 0.39
C ALA A 386 -2.23 7.93 1.41
N ALA A 387 -2.77 8.03 2.62
CA ALA A 387 -2.34 7.18 3.72
C ALA A 387 -3.47 6.94 4.73
N GLN A 388 -3.17 6.11 5.72
CA GLN A 388 -3.95 5.96 6.94
C GLN A 388 -3.12 6.43 8.13
N ALA A 389 -3.77 7.13 9.06
CA ALA A 389 -3.14 7.63 10.27
C ALA A 389 -4.03 7.44 11.50
N ASN A 390 -3.39 7.20 12.62
CA ASN A 390 -4.04 7.10 13.92
C ASN A 390 -3.86 8.40 14.71
N PRO A 391 -4.89 8.91 15.41
CA PRO A 391 -4.74 10.09 16.24
C PRO A 391 -3.79 9.87 17.43
N VAL A 392 -2.96 10.87 17.70
CA VAL A 392 -2.04 10.88 18.86
C VAL A 392 -2.46 11.95 19.84
N SER A 393 -2.63 11.61 21.10
CA SER A 393 -2.94 12.54 22.17
C SER A 393 -2.05 12.29 23.40
N GLY A 394 -1.34 13.33 23.86
CA GLY A 394 -0.40 13.21 24.97
C GLY A 394 0.72 12.18 24.74
N GLY A 395 1.11 11.93 23.49
CA GLY A 395 2.11 10.92 23.11
C GLY A 395 1.59 9.48 23.06
N VAL A 396 0.28 9.28 23.18
CA VAL A 396 -0.38 7.96 23.08
C VAL A 396 -1.13 7.85 21.76
N ILE A 397 -0.86 6.78 21.00
CA ILE A 397 -1.54 6.48 19.73
C ILE A 397 -2.88 5.81 20.04
N ASN A 398 -3.95 6.29 19.42
CA ASN A 398 -5.28 5.67 19.53
C ASN A 398 -5.52 4.75 18.34
N TYR A 399 -5.23 3.47 18.47
CA TYR A 399 -5.43 2.46 17.41
C TYR A 399 -6.90 2.07 17.19
N SER A 400 -7.85 2.50 18.04
CA SER A 400 -9.28 2.24 17.83
C SER A 400 -9.94 3.20 16.83
N VAL A 401 -9.18 4.17 16.33
CA VAL A 401 -9.59 5.15 15.32
C VAL A 401 -8.48 5.28 14.29
N ALA A 402 -8.85 5.28 13.02
CA ALA A 402 -7.91 5.56 11.94
C ALA A 402 -8.58 6.38 10.84
N HIS A 403 -7.92 7.41 10.38
CA HIS A 403 -8.42 8.28 9.33
C HIS A 403 -7.60 8.18 8.05
N ALA A 404 -8.28 8.26 6.93
CA ALA A 404 -7.63 8.60 5.66
C ALA A 404 -7.00 9.99 5.81
N VAL A 405 -5.74 10.11 5.42
CA VAL A 405 -5.01 11.37 5.43
C VAL A 405 -4.31 11.60 4.09
N LEU A 406 -4.12 12.87 3.76
CA LEU A 406 -3.33 13.30 2.61
C LEU A 406 -2.06 13.99 3.13
N LEU A 407 -0.89 13.45 2.81
CA LEU A 407 0.39 14.07 3.03
C LEU A 407 0.74 14.94 1.81
N VAL A 408 0.91 16.23 2.05
CA VAL A 408 1.27 17.20 1.01
C VAL A 408 2.70 17.65 1.24
N PRO A 409 3.61 17.54 0.22
CA PRO A 409 4.97 18.05 0.35
C PRO A 409 4.96 19.55 0.67
N CYS A 410 5.78 19.97 1.63
CA CYS A 410 5.96 21.38 1.95
C CYS A 410 6.77 22.07 0.86
N ALA A 411 6.38 23.28 0.46
CA ALA A 411 7.17 24.09 -0.44
C ALA A 411 8.50 24.54 0.23
N PRO A 412 9.58 24.77 -0.53
CA PRO A 412 10.80 25.35 0.01
C PRO A 412 10.49 26.71 0.65
N GLY A 413 10.76 26.83 1.98
CA GLY A 413 10.49 28.04 2.74
C GLY A 413 9.15 28.06 3.47
N ASP A 414 8.31 27.06 3.34
CA ASP A 414 7.15 26.91 4.22
C ASP A 414 7.66 26.79 5.66
N PRO A 415 7.05 27.54 6.62
CA PRO A 415 7.43 27.43 8.02
C PRO A 415 7.00 26.05 8.55
N VAL A 416 7.81 25.05 8.30
CA VAL A 416 7.72 23.79 9.04
C VAL A 416 8.19 24.12 10.45
N ALA A 417 7.26 24.15 11.40
CA ALA A 417 7.63 24.35 12.79
C ALA A 417 8.43 23.13 13.25
N TYR A 418 9.75 23.22 13.20
CA TYR A 418 10.68 22.23 13.75
C TYR A 418 10.51 22.23 15.28
N GLY A 419 9.68 21.31 15.78
CA GLY A 419 9.69 20.93 17.20
C GLY A 419 10.59 19.71 17.37
N PRO A 420 11.20 19.51 18.56
CA PRO A 420 11.92 18.29 18.83
C PRO A 420 10.96 17.11 18.67
N THR A 421 11.33 16.15 17.83
CA THR A 421 10.66 14.86 17.73
C THR A 421 10.60 14.26 19.12
N GLN A 422 9.45 14.30 19.79
CA GLN A 422 9.25 13.49 20.97
C GLN A 422 9.29 12.05 20.48
N ALA A 423 10.26 11.29 20.99
CA ALA A 423 10.27 9.86 20.80
C ALA A 423 8.94 9.33 21.34
N ILE A 424 8.08 8.90 20.42
CA ILE A 424 6.83 8.23 20.78
C ILE A 424 7.28 6.89 21.34
N THR A 425 7.27 6.76 22.66
CA THR A 425 7.42 5.47 23.32
C THR A 425 6.12 4.72 23.12
N ALA A 426 6.05 3.95 22.02
CA ALA A 426 5.01 2.95 21.87
C ALA A 426 5.22 1.94 23.02
N SER A 427 4.28 1.88 23.94
CA SER A 427 4.20 0.75 24.85
C SER A 427 3.78 -0.44 23.98
N LEU A 428 4.71 -1.36 23.75
CA LEU A 428 4.47 -2.66 23.12
C LEU A 428 3.56 -3.49 24.05
N GLY A 429 2.29 -3.18 24.03
CA GLY A 429 1.23 -3.95 24.64
C GLY A 429 0.36 -4.50 23.53
N ALA A 430 0.40 -5.82 23.36
CA ALA A 430 -0.34 -6.61 22.40
C ALA A 430 -1.72 -6.02 22.06
N GLN A 431 -1.84 -5.39 20.92
CA GLN A 431 -3.14 -5.04 20.34
C GLN A 431 -3.21 -5.68 18.96
N LYS A 432 -4.07 -6.70 18.86
CA LYS A 432 -4.52 -7.20 17.57
C LYS A 432 -5.19 -6.04 16.85
N GLN A 433 -4.57 -5.57 15.78
CA GLN A 433 -5.21 -4.61 14.90
C GLN A 433 -6.43 -5.25 14.24
N VAL A 434 -7.54 -4.53 14.30
CA VAL A 434 -8.66 -4.76 13.39
C VAL A 434 -8.22 -4.21 12.04
N ASN A 435 -7.95 -5.10 11.09
CA ASN A 435 -7.47 -4.76 9.76
C ASN A 435 -8.51 -3.93 9.01
N ALA A 436 -8.25 -2.66 8.83
CA ALA A 436 -8.92 -1.82 7.86
C ALA A 436 -8.04 -1.71 6.61
N GLY A 437 -8.38 -2.51 5.61
CA GLY A 437 -8.14 -2.17 4.21
C GLY A 437 -6.71 -2.06 3.68
N HIS A 438 -5.75 -2.76 4.24
CA HIS A 438 -4.47 -3.00 3.58
C HIS A 438 -4.38 -4.45 3.08
N PHE A 439 -3.49 -4.72 2.14
CA PHE A 439 -3.16 -6.02 1.56
C PHE A 439 -2.92 -7.16 2.58
N LEU A 440 -3.32 -6.96 3.81
CA LEU A 440 -3.24 -7.92 4.89
C LEU A 440 -4.30 -8.99 4.69
N LEU A 441 -3.86 -10.12 4.21
CA LEU A 441 -4.62 -11.33 4.10
C LEU A 441 -5.12 -11.79 5.48
N PRO A 442 -6.22 -12.55 5.54
CA PRO A 442 -6.74 -13.04 6.80
C PRO A 442 -5.68 -13.86 7.52
N VAL A 443 -5.36 -13.45 8.75
CA VAL A 443 -4.63 -14.27 9.70
C VAL A 443 -5.49 -15.51 9.93
N ARG A 444 -4.99 -16.70 9.60
CA ARG A 444 -5.67 -17.95 9.93
C ARG A 444 -5.96 -17.97 11.43
N PRO A 445 -7.18 -18.23 11.88
CA PRO A 445 -7.39 -18.62 13.27
C PRO A 445 -6.68 -19.96 13.50
N HIS A 446 -5.92 -20.02 14.58
CA HIS A 446 -5.30 -21.26 15.09
C HIS A 446 -6.36 -22.25 15.53
#